data_c93048fd2a81b607c96ccd9a4c7e4a2d
#
_entry.id   c93048fd2a81b607c96ccd9a4c7e4a2d
#
_cell.length_a   1.000
_cell.length_b   1.000
_cell.length_c   1.000
_cell.angle_alpha   90.00
_cell.angle_beta   90.00
_cell.angle_gamma   90.00
#
_symmetry.space_group_name_H-M   'P 1'
#
loop_
_entity.id
_entity.type
_entity.pdbx_description
1 polymer ?
#
loop_
_entity_poly.entity_id
_entity_poly.type
_entity_poly.pdbx_seq_one_letter_code
_entity_poly.pdbx_strand_id
1 'polypeptide(L)'
;MADKDQNNGNGTSTGVVVKAKPKTKKPAMYKVLLLNDDYTPMEFVVHILERFFGKSVEEASRIMLHVHRRGVGICGVYTYEIAETKVKQVMDFSQRHQHPLQCTLEKE
;
A
#
# COMPACT_ATOMS: atom_id res chain seq x y z
N MET A 1 -8.61 17.89 34.79
CA MET A 1 -8.82 17.03 34.57
C MET A 1 -8.22 17.01 33.97
N ALA A 2 -8.70 17.24 33.94
CA ALA A 2 -8.77 16.50 33.56
C ALA A 2 -8.22 16.72 33.00
N ASP A 3 -8.66 16.70 33.02
CA ASP A 3 -8.85 16.23 32.75
C ASP A 3 -8.31 16.51 32.17
N LYS A 4 -8.52 16.58 32.30
CA LYS A 4 -8.66 16.32 32.17
C LYS A 4 -8.21 16.51 31.58
N ASP A 5 -8.62 16.75 32.03
CA ASP A 5 -8.78 16.44 31.79
C ASP A 5 -8.17 16.88 31.28
N GLN A 6 -8.38 16.89 31.49
CA GLN A 6 -8.53 16.72 31.36
C GLN A 6 -7.90 17.13 30.85
N ASN A 7 -8.10 17.42 31.31
CA ASN A 7 -8.20 17.31 31.10
C ASN A 7 -7.64 17.89 30.62
N ASN A 8 -7.82 18.01 30.98
CA ASN A 8 -7.96 17.98 30.76
C ASN A 8 -7.40 18.78 30.34
N GLY A 9 -7.61 19.19 30.67
CA GLY A 9 -7.64 19.16 30.60
C GLY A 9 -7.01 20.03 30.19
N ASN A 10 -7.21 19.87 30.35
CA ASN A 10 -7.28 19.98 30.06
C ASN A 10 -6.84 20.86 29.71
N GLY A 11 -6.98 21.49 30.11
CA GLY A 11 -6.97 21.47 30.02
C GLY A 11 -6.56 22.30 29.69
N THR A 12 -6.83 22.44 29.84
CA THR A 12 -6.64 22.42 29.57
C THR A 12 -6.34 22.95 29.21
N SER A 13 -6.57 23.12 29.23
CA SER A 13 -6.34 22.82 28.81
C SER A 13 -5.99 23.11 28.42
N THR A 14 -6.16 23.53 28.49
CA THR A 14 -5.88 23.14 27.92
C THR A 14 -5.59 23.18 27.27
N GLY A 15 -5.68 23.44 27.17
CA GLY A 15 -5.57 22.86 26.36
C GLY A 15 -5.25 22.96 25.59
N VAL A 16 -5.06 23.28 25.52
CA VAL A 16 -4.89 22.91 24.63
C VAL A 16 -4.72 22.88 23.85
N VAL A 17 -4.65 23.00 23.84
CA VAL A 17 -4.66 22.55 22.92
C VAL A 17 -4.56 22.51 22.10
N VAL A 18 -4.56 22.58 22.06
CA VAL A 18 -4.55 22.15 21.11
C VAL A 18 -4.53 22.25 20.35
N LYS A 19 -4.57 22.27 20.24
CA LYS A 19 -4.71 22.12 19.38
C LYS A 19 -4.44 22.12 18.59
N ALA A 20 -4.40 21.95 18.40
CA ALA A 20 -4.33 21.73 17.59
C ALA A 20 -4.19 21.79 16.83
N LYS A 21 -4.27 21.77 16.49
CA LYS A 21 -4.33 21.63 15.66
C LYS A 21 -3.91 21.32 14.93
N PRO A 22 -3.82 21.05 15.17
CA PRO A 22 -3.20 20.68 14.20
C PRO A 22 -3.64 20.47 12.96
N LYS A 23 -3.59 20.86 12.37
CA LYS A 23 -3.84 20.52 11.28
C LYS A 23 -3.06 19.54 10.87
N THR A 24 -3.49 18.47 10.98
CA THR A 24 -2.81 17.31 10.53
C THR A 24 -2.88 17.28 9.05
N LYS A 25 -1.76 17.24 8.45
CA LYS A 25 -1.74 16.99 7.04
C LYS A 25 -1.96 15.52 6.81
N LYS A 26 -2.69 15.20 5.77
CA LYS A 26 -2.81 13.82 5.34
C LYS A 26 -1.45 13.36 4.87
N PRO A 27 -1.04 12.14 5.23
CA PRO A 27 0.22 11.61 4.73
C PRO A 27 0.15 11.42 3.22
N ALA A 28 1.29 11.54 2.56
CA ALA A 28 1.36 11.24 1.14
C ALA A 28 1.06 9.78 0.92
N MET A 29 0.32 9.50 -0.13
CA MET A 29 -0.04 8.13 -0.48
C MET A 29 0.80 7.68 -1.66
N TYR A 30 1.02 6.37 -1.74
CA TYR A 30 1.86 5.77 -2.76
C TYR A 30 1.14 4.62 -3.43
N LYS A 31 1.25 4.56 -4.73
CA LYS A 31 0.72 3.47 -5.53
C LYS A 31 1.76 2.37 -5.59
N VAL A 32 1.33 1.14 -5.34
CA VAL A 32 2.19 -0.02 -5.54
C VAL A 32 1.88 -0.58 -6.92
N LEU A 33 2.90 -0.74 -7.73
CA LEU A 33 2.76 -1.07 -9.15
C LEU A 33 3.43 -2.40 -9.45
N LEU A 34 2.78 -3.20 -10.29
CA LEU A 34 3.40 -4.39 -10.89
C LEU A 34 3.75 -4.08 -12.32
N LEU A 35 4.93 -4.52 -12.73
CA LEU A 35 5.42 -4.32 -14.09
C LEU A 35 5.37 -5.64 -14.85
N ASN A 36 4.96 -5.56 -16.10
CA ASN A 36 4.90 -6.75 -16.93
C ASN A 36 6.29 -7.25 -17.30
N ASP A 37 6.42 -8.56 -17.42
CA ASP A 37 7.61 -9.19 -17.98
C ASP A 37 7.15 -10.45 -18.73
N ASP A 38 8.04 -11.00 -19.54
CA ASP A 38 7.67 -12.09 -20.44
C ASP A 38 7.82 -13.47 -19.82
N TYR A 39 8.30 -13.55 -18.58
CA TYR A 39 8.68 -14.84 -17.99
C TYR A 39 7.84 -15.23 -16.78
N THR A 40 7.25 -14.30 -16.08
CA THR A 40 6.43 -14.59 -14.91
C THR A 40 5.07 -15.11 -15.37
N PRO A 41 4.65 -16.32 -14.90
CA PRO A 41 3.34 -16.84 -15.29
C PRO A 41 2.20 -15.96 -14.81
N MET A 42 1.16 -15.89 -15.61
CA MET A 42 -0.02 -15.09 -15.25
C MET A 42 -0.65 -15.54 -13.95
N GLU A 43 -0.72 -16.85 -13.72
CA GLU A 43 -1.30 -17.37 -12.49
C GLU A 43 -0.49 -16.98 -11.26
N PHE A 44 0.83 -16.78 -11.42
CA PHE A 44 1.66 -16.31 -10.32
C PHE A 44 1.30 -14.87 -9.97
N VAL A 45 1.09 -14.04 -10.99
CA VAL A 45 0.69 -12.64 -10.77
C VAL A 45 -0.66 -12.57 -10.05
N VAL A 46 -1.62 -13.41 -10.48
CA VAL A 46 -2.92 -13.48 -9.81
C VAL A 46 -2.74 -13.87 -8.34
N HIS A 47 -1.90 -14.86 -8.09
CA HIS A 47 -1.63 -15.32 -6.72
C HIS A 47 -1.03 -14.21 -5.86
N ILE A 48 -0.09 -13.45 -6.40
CA ILE A 48 0.50 -12.30 -5.72
C ILE A 48 -0.57 -11.30 -5.32
N LEU A 49 -1.47 -11.00 -6.24
CA LEU A 49 -2.54 -10.01 -5.99
C LEU A 49 -3.51 -10.50 -4.93
N GLU A 50 -3.82 -11.79 -4.92
CA GLU A 50 -4.65 -12.36 -3.87
C GLU A 50 -3.95 -12.35 -2.52
N ARG A 51 -2.72 -12.83 -2.50
CA ARG A 51 -1.99 -13.07 -1.25
C ARG A 51 -1.56 -11.77 -0.56
N PHE A 52 -1.00 -10.84 -1.31
CA PHE A 52 -0.39 -9.66 -0.72
C PHE A 52 -1.26 -8.41 -0.79
N PHE A 53 -2.26 -8.41 -1.66
CA PHE A 53 -3.11 -7.24 -1.84
C PHE A 53 -4.58 -7.51 -1.55
N GLY A 54 -4.90 -8.73 -1.11
CA GLY A 54 -6.25 -9.06 -0.68
C GLY A 54 -7.32 -8.98 -1.76
N LYS A 55 -6.93 -9.14 -3.01
CA LYS A 55 -7.88 -9.06 -4.12
C LYS A 55 -8.65 -10.36 -4.27
N SER A 56 -9.89 -10.26 -4.75
CA SER A 56 -10.63 -11.45 -5.14
C SER A 56 -10.00 -12.02 -6.42
N VAL A 57 -10.33 -13.25 -6.74
CA VAL A 57 -9.84 -13.89 -7.95
C VAL A 57 -10.20 -13.06 -9.18
N GLU A 58 -11.46 -12.59 -9.22
CA GLU A 58 -11.92 -11.78 -10.36
C GLU A 58 -11.16 -10.48 -10.50
N GLU A 59 -10.97 -9.78 -9.38
CA GLU A 59 -10.26 -8.51 -9.41
C GLU A 59 -8.79 -8.72 -9.72
N ALA A 60 -8.19 -9.74 -9.10
CA ALA A 60 -6.79 -10.09 -9.36
C ALA A 60 -6.56 -10.40 -10.84
N SER A 61 -7.50 -11.12 -11.44
CA SER A 61 -7.42 -11.46 -12.87
C SER A 61 -7.51 -10.23 -13.75
N ARG A 62 -8.39 -9.29 -13.39
CA ARG A 62 -8.51 -8.04 -14.14
C ARG A 62 -7.23 -7.22 -14.08
N ILE A 63 -6.66 -7.13 -12.89
CA ILE A 63 -5.40 -6.38 -12.71
C ILE A 63 -4.28 -7.05 -13.48
N MET A 64 -4.20 -8.38 -13.40
CA MET A 64 -3.19 -9.14 -14.12
C MET A 64 -3.27 -8.89 -15.62
N LEU A 65 -4.48 -8.92 -16.19
CA LEU A 65 -4.66 -8.67 -17.61
C LEU A 65 -4.28 -7.23 -17.97
N HIS A 66 -4.59 -6.29 -17.09
CA HIS A 66 -4.22 -4.90 -17.29
C HIS A 66 -2.71 -4.74 -17.35
N VAL A 67 -2.00 -5.37 -16.41
CA VAL A 67 -0.54 -5.36 -16.39
C VAL A 67 0.01 -5.94 -17.68
N HIS A 68 -0.57 -7.08 -18.09
CA HIS A 68 -0.12 -7.76 -19.31
C HIS A 68 -0.30 -6.89 -20.55
N ARG A 69 -1.41 -6.19 -20.64
CA ARG A 69 -1.75 -5.40 -21.85
C ARG A 69 -1.13 -4.02 -21.85
N ARG A 70 -1.00 -3.39 -20.68
CA ARG A 70 -0.54 -2.00 -20.58
C ARG A 70 0.90 -1.89 -20.07
N GLY A 71 1.47 -2.98 -19.61
CA GLY A 71 2.83 -3.00 -19.11
C GLY A 71 2.98 -2.68 -17.65
N VAL A 72 1.96 -2.07 -17.03
CA VAL A 72 2.01 -1.69 -15.61
C VAL A 72 0.58 -1.67 -15.08
N GLY A 73 0.41 -2.00 -13.79
CA GLY A 73 -0.89 -1.92 -13.14
C GLY A 73 -0.75 -1.59 -11.68
N ILE A 74 -1.78 -0.96 -11.13
CA ILE A 74 -1.82 -0.54 -9.73
C ILE A 74 -2.42 -1.67 -8.91
N CYS A 75 -1.68 -2.10 -7.86
CA CYS A 75 -2.16 -3.14 -6.96
C CYS A 75 -2.91 -2.55 -5.77
N GLY A 76 -2.56 -1.34 -5.38
CA GLY A 76 -3.20 -0.67 -4.25
C GLY A 76 -2.50 0.63 -3.95
N VAL A 77 -3.10 1.41 -3.04
CA VAL A 77 -2.57 2.71 -2.65
C VAL A 77 -2.44 2.70 -1.12
N TYR A 78 -1.27 3.06 -0.63
CA TYR A 78 -0.94 2.94 0.79
C TYR A 78 -0.06 4.10 1.23
N THR A 79 0.09 4.25 2.55
CA THR A 79 1.14 5.13 3.07
C THR A 79 2.50 4.56 2.67
N TYR A 80 3.52 5.39 2.73
CA TYR A 80 4.85 5.01 2.26
C TYR A 80 5.37 3.72 2.90
N GLU A 81 5.25 3.62 4.21
CA GLU A 81 5.80 2.46 4.92
C GLU A 81 5.10 1.17 4.54
N ILE A 82 3.79 1.22 4.39
CA ILE A 82 3.04 0.04 3.99
C ILE A 82 3.35 -0.31 2.54
N ALA A 83 3.41 0.69 1.67
CA ALA A 83 3.73 0.47 0.27
C ALA A 83 5.12 -0.18 0.11
N GLU A 84 6.09 0.34 0.85
CA GLU A 84 7.46 -0.20 0.83
C GLU A 84 7.48 -1.66 1.28
N THR A 85 6.75 -1.96 2.34
CA THR A 85 6.65 -3.34 2.84
C THR A 85 6.03 -4.26 1.80
N LYS A 86 4.97 -3.80 1.14
CA LYS A 86 4.31 -4.59 0.09
C LYS A 86 5.26 -4.88 -1.06
N VAL A 87 5.99 -3.86 -1.53
CA VAL A 87 6.97 -4.04 -2.59
C VAL A 87 7.99 -5.09 -2.21
N LYS A 88 8.54 -4.98 -0.99
CA LYS A 88 9.55 -5.90 -0.52
C LYS A 88 9.02 -7.32 -0.43
N GLN A 89 7.81 -7.49 0.10
CA GLN A 89 7.20 -8.81 0.20
C GLN A 89 7.02 -9.47 -1.17
N VAL A 90 6.54 -8.70 -2.14
CA VAL A 90 6.30 -9.21 -3.49
C VAL A 90 7.63 -9.58 -4.16
N MET A 91 8.63 -8.71 -4.05
CA MET A 91 9.93 -8.95 -4.66
C MET A 91 10.61 -10.19 -4.05
N ASP A 92 10.60 -10.30 -2.72
CA ASP A 92 11.21 -11.44 -2.04
C ASP A 92 10.52 -12.75 -2.43
N PHE A 93 9.19 -12.73 -2.45
CA PHE A 93 8.41 -13.93 -2.78
C PHE A 93 8.67 -14.35 -4.23
N SER A 94 8.70 -13.39 -5.14
CA SER A 94 8.95 -13.65 -6.55
C SER A 94 10.34 -14.25 -6.76
N GLN A 95 11.34 -13.69 -6.10
CA GLN A 95 12.71 -14.21 -6.20
C GLN A 95 12.81 -15.63 -5.67
N ARG A 96 12.15 -15.92 -4.57
CA ARG A 96 12.17 -17.27 -4.02
C ARG A 96 11.54 -18.30 -4.95
N HIS A 97 10.60 -17.86 -5.78
CA HIS A 97 9.96 -18.72 -6.77
C HIS A 97 10.61 -18.58 -8.14
N GLN A 98 11.75 -17.90 -8.21
CA GLN A 98 12.56 -17.76 -9.42
C GLN A 98 11.79 -17.08 -10.56
N HIS A 99 10.96 -16.09 -10.21
CA HIS A 99 10.28 -15.29 -11.21
C HIS A 99 10.84 -13.86 -11.18
N PRO A 100 11.06 -13.25 -12.36
CA PRO A 100 11.65 -11.91 -12.44
C PRO A 100 10.63 -10.78 -12.27
N LEU A 101 9.47 -11.08 -11.73
CA LEU A 101 8.41 -10.08 -11.53
C LEU A 101 8.95 -8.87 -10.77
N GLN A 102 8.68 -7.68 -11.28
CA GLN A 102 9.10 -6.43 -10.66
C GLN A 102 7.91 -5.71 -10.06
N CYS A 103 8.13 -5.17 -8.88
CA CYS A 103 7.13 -4.40 -8.15
C CYS A 103 7.80 -3.14 -7.65
N THR A 104 7.13 -2.01 -7.79
CA THR A 104 7.69 -0.75 -7.36
C THR A 104 6.60 0.12 -6.75
N LEU A 105 6.99 1.27 -6.23
CA LEU A 105 6.02 2.22 -5.70
C LEU A 105 6.27 3.60 -6.29
N GLU A 106 5.22 4.40 -6.30
CA GLU A 106 5.26 5.70 -6.92
C GLU A 106 4.31 6.61 -6.15
N LYS A 107 4.75 7.82 -5.85
CA LYS A 107 3.91 8.77 -5.13
C LYS A 107 2.65 9.06 -5.96
N GLU A 108 1.52 9.05 -5.29
CA GLU A 108 0.23 9.28 -5.93
C GLU A 108 0.07 10.71 -6.42
#